data_9b6fa9b999235be27aca6cb05ac67300
#
_entry.id   9b6fa9b999235be27aca6cb05ac67300
#
_cell.length_a   1.000
_cell.length_b   1.000
_cell.length_c   1.000
_cell.angle_alpha   90.00
_cell.angle_beta   90.00
_cell.angle_gamma   90.00
#
_symmetry.space_group_name_H-M   'P 1'
#
loop_
_entity.id
_entity.type
_entity.pdbx_description
1 polymer ?
#
loop_
_entity_poly.entity_id
_entity_poly.type
_entity_poly.pdbx_seq_one_letter_code
_entity_poly.pdbx_strand_id
1 'polypeptide(L)'
;MKQKKVYIGCGAGFSGDRFDASIPIVKQLKDIDSPKYLMFEVLAERTLAIAQQYRLKNPEEGYSPFLDFYINPILDECLDHNIKIISNIGAANPIGAAKRILEISKELKTRTPKIGVVVGDDLLEYMSHKEILASPTMEGLDFSNNNITAANVYLGAKPIAEALAKNVDIVIVGRTVDSALALGPLMHEFKWGTNDLDLLGTGTICGHLLECGAQVTGSYFADPGFKDVPDLANVGFPIVEFSKDGTFVITKPLNTGGLVSKATVTEQLLYETHDPSNYLVPDVTADMTGLELEDDGPNRVIVKGGKGKKPPKKLKATICCDNGYMGEAEMSYAGPNALARAKLAGEVISKRIETLGLQGNLRVDIIGAGSVHFSFDEETSYNLPENGDYRVRTSGIYPLKHQAQQLVDEVMSLYCCGPSAGGGGRGYVTPQSSTASILVDRDIVNPNVRVKVL
;
A
#
# COMPACT_ATOMS: atom_id res chain seq x y z
N MET A 1 25.70 -19.28 -24.35
CA MET A 1 24.25 -19.20 -24.14
C MET A 1 23.97 -17.92 -23.40
N LYS A 2 22.99 -17.09 -23.85
CA LYS A 2 22.57 -15.91 -23.08
C LYS A 2 22.05 -16.38 -21.71
N GLN A 3 22.53 -15.74 -20.64
CA GLN A 3 22.06 -16.05 -19.29
C GLN A 3 20.55 -15.80 -19.20
N LYS A 4 19.76 -16.73 -18.64
CA LYS A 4 18.32 -16.59 -18.49
C LYS A 4 18.03 -15.39 -17.58
N LYS A 5 17.30 -14.40 -18.09
CA LYS A 5 16.80 -13.25 -17.32
C LYS A 5 15.30 -13.36 -17.12
N VAL A 6 14.81 -12.76 -16.05
CA VAL A 6 13.38 -12.57 -15.75
C VAL A 6 13.14 -11.06 -15.65
N TYR A 7 12.09 -10.58 -16.30
CA TYR A 7 11.70 -9.18 -16.27
C TYR A 7 10.44 -9.00 -15.44
N ILE A 8 10.45 -8.03 -14.52
CA ILE A 8 9.30 -7.74 -13.66
C ILE A 8 9.11 -6.23 -13.65
N GLY A 9 7.93 -5.76 -14.10
CA GLY A 9 7.52 -4.38 -13.95
C GLY A 9 6.52 -4.23 -12.80
N CYS A 10 6.53 -3.09 -12.11
CA CYS A 10 5.52 -2.74 -11.12
C CYS A 10 4.59 -1.66 -11.66
N GLY A 11 3.31 -1.95 -11.80
CA GLY A 11 2.30 -1.05 -12.37
C GLY A 11 1.53 -0.21 -11.34
N ALA A 12 1.68 -0.49 -10.05
CA ALA A 12 1.14 0.30 -8.95
C ALA A 12 1.87 -0.04 -7.66
N GLY A 13 2.12 0.96 -6.81
CA GLY A 13 2.77 0.82 -5.50
C GLY A 13 1.85 1.14 -4.32
N PHE A 14 0.58 1.45 -4.55
CA PHE A 14 -0.46 1.54 -3.53
C PHE A 14 -1.87 1.52 -4.15
N SER A 15 -2.90 1.38 -3.32
CA SER A 15 -4.30 1.39 -3.76
C SER A 15 -4.74 2.80 -4.20
N GLY A 16 -5.05 2.96 -5.49
CA GLY A 16 -5.41 4.25 -6.09
C GLY A 16 -4.23 5.00 -6.72
N ASP A 17 -3.12 4.29 -6.97
CA ASP A 17 -2.00 4.80 -7.74
C ASP A 17 -2.39 5.06 -9.21
N ARG A 18 -1.52 5.70 -9.99
CA ARG A 18 -1.78 6.05 -11.39
C ARG A 18 -2.21 4.84 -12.21
N PHE A 19 -3.39 4.93 -12.82
CA PHE A 19 -3.99 3.81 -13.57
C PHE A 19 -3.33 3.58 -14.95
N ASP A 20 -2.62 4.57 -15.48
CA ASP A 20 -1.89 4.50 -16.75
C ASP A 20 -0.43 4.05 -16.61
N ALA A 21 0.08 3.90 -15.37
CA ALA A 21 1.48 3.63 -15.07
C ALA A 21 1.99 2.30 -15.69
N SER A 22 1.12 1.30 -15.79
CA SER A 22 1.44 -0.01 -16.36
C SER A 22 1.58 0.00 -17.90
N ILE A 23 0.96 0.96 -18.59
CA ILE A 23 0.94 1.00 -20.07
C ILE A 23 2.35 1.11 -20.68
N PRO A 24 3.22 2.05 -20.25
CA PRO A 24 4.60 2.11 -20.75
C PRO A 24 5.43 0.87 -20.44
N ILE A 25 5.17 0.22 -19.28
CA ILE A 25 5.84 -1.01 -18.88
C ILE A 25 5.48 -2.15 -19.86
N VAL A 26 4.17 -2.35 -20.10
CA VAL A 26 3.68 -3.38 -21.02
C VAL A 26 4.23 -3.16 -22.42
N LYS A 27 4.22 -1.91 -22.91
CA LYS A 27 4.80 -1.55 -24.22
C LYS A 27 6.29 -1.91 -24.32
N GLN A 28 7.06 -1.79 -23.25
CA GLN A 28 8.47 -2.16 -23.26
C GLN A 28 8.67 -3.66 -23.10
N LEU A 29 7.87 -4.32 -22.25
CA LEU A 29 8.02 -5.75 -21.98
C LEU A 29 7.54 -6.62 -23.15
N LYS A 30 6.56 -6.21 -23.95
CA LYS A 30 5.96 -7.04 -25.00
C LYS A 30 6.98 -7.58 -26.01
N ASP A 31 8.00 -6.80 -26.33
CA ASP A 31 9.02 -7.16 -27.33
C ASP A 31 10.20 -7.98 -26.75
N ILE A 32 10.17 -8.28 -25.44
CA ILE A 32 11.22 -9.05 -24.76
C ILE A 32 10.95 -10.55 -24.90
N ASP A 33 11.92 -11.27 -25.46
CA ASP A 33 11.90 -12.74 -25.57
C ASP A 33 12.51 -13.39 -24.31
N SER A 34 11.84 -13.25 -23.19
CA SER A 34 12.21 -13.82 -21.89
C SER A 34 11.00 -13.85 -20.97
N PRO A 35 10.98 -14.64 -19.89
CA PRO A 35 9.90 -14.57 -18.90
C PRO A 35 9.70 -13.15 -18.39
N LYS A 36 8.45 -12.70 -18.42
CA LYS A 36 8.09 -11.31 -18.10
C LYS A 36 6.80 -11.23 -17.31
N TYR A 37 6.79 -10.36 -16.34
CA TYR A 37 5.76 -10.22 -15.33
C TYR A 37 5.40 -8.76 -15.11
N LEU A 38 4.15 -8.51 -14.78
CA LEU A 38 3.65 -7.23 -14.31
C LEU A 38 3.03 -7.44 -12.93
N MET A 39 3.55 -6.77 -11.93
CA MET A 39 2.97 -6.80 -10.58
C MET A 39 2.20 -5.54 -10.27
N PHE A 40 1.17 -5.67 -9.44
CA PHE A 40 0.46 -4.54 -8.82
C PHE A 40 0.41 -4.77 -7.33
N GLU A 41 1.08 -3.91 -6.57
CA GLU A 41 0.95 -3.80 -5.12
C GLU A 41 -0.11 -2.73 -4.82
N VAL A 42 -1.25 -3.15 -4.28
CA VAL A 42 -2.41 -2.27 -4.04
C VAL A 42 -3.13 -2.59 -2.72
N LEU A 43 -2.41 -3.18 -1.74
CA LEU A 43 -3.03 -3.63 -0.51
C LEU A 43 -2.16 -3.35 0.73
N ALA A 44 -2.55 -2.35 1.49
CA ALA A 44 -2.06 -2.08 2.84
C ALA A 44 -3.11 -2.45 3.90
N GLU A 45 -2.76 -2.35 5.19
CA GLU A 45 -3.66 -2.66 6.32
C GLU A 45 -4.97 -1.86 6.25
N ARG A 46 -4.88 -0.56 5.97
CA ARG A 46 -6.06 0.32 5.83
C ARG A 46 -6.96 -0.11 4.67
N THR A 47 -6.39 -0.42 3.51
CA THR A 47 -7.18 -0.80 2.33
C THR A 47 -7.77 -2.19 2.48
N LEU A 48 -7.10 -3.10 3.19
CA LEU A 48 -7.66 -4.38 3.60
C LEU A 48 -8.88 -4.22 4.52
N ALA A 49 -8.79 -3.35 5.54
CA ALA A 49 -9.91 -3.05 6.42
C ALA A 49 -11.13 -2.50 5.64
N ILE A 50 -10.89 -1.61 4.69
CA ILE A 50 -11.94 -1.06 3.82
C ILE A 50 -12.54 -2.17 2.92
N ALA A 51 -11.71 -2.99 2.31
CA ALA A 51 -12.16 -4.11 1.47
C ALA A 51 -13.03 -5.09 2.26
N GLN A 52 -12.66 -5.40 3.50
CA GLN A 52 -13.44 -6.25 4.36
C GLN A 52 -14.81 -5.62 4.73
N GLN A 53 -14.87 -4.32 4.95
CA GLN A 53 -16.16 -3.63 5.16
C GLN A 53 -17.08 -3.73 3.94
N TYR A 54 -16.54 -3.70 2.71
CA TYR A 54 -17.32 -3.96 1.49
C TYR A 54 -17.80 -5.41 1.44
N ARG A 55 -16.92 -6.38 1.72
CA ARG A 55 -17.26 -7.82 1.74
C ARG A 55 -18.35 -8.14 2.78
N LEU A 56 -18.31 -7.52 3.95
CA LEU A 56 -19.35 -7.69 4.98
C LEU A 56 -20.73 -7.17 4.55
N LYS A 57 -20.76 -6.15 3.69
CA LYS A 57 -22.02 -5.61 3.13
C LYS A 57 -22.49 -6.42 1.93
N ASN A 58 -21.58 -6.86 1.09
CA ASN A 58 -21.84 -7.65 -0.11
C ASN A 58 -20.73 -8.72 -0.29
N PRO A 59 -21.03 -10.02 -0.07
CA PRO A 59 -20.05 -11.10 -0.17
C PRO A 59 -19.36 -11.25 -1.55
N GLU A 60 -19.92 -10.70 -2.61
CA GLU A 60 -19.28 -10.70 -3.95
C GLU A 60 -18.26 -9.58 -4.10
N GLU A 61 -18.28 -8.55 -3.25
CA GLU A 61 -17.29 -7.47 -3.17
C GLU A 61 -16.13 -7.82 -2.22
N GLY A 62 -15.26 -6.85 -1.92
CA GLY A 62 -14.14 -7.01 -0.99
C GLY A 62 -12.79 -7.23 -1.68
N TYR A 63 -12.72 -7.09 -2.99
CA TYR A 63 -11.49 -6.86 -3.75
C TYR A 63 -11.28 -5.35 -3.97
N SER A 64 -10.14 -4.96 -4.51
CA SER A 64 -9.85 -3.54 -4.77
C SER A 64 -10.91 -2.89 -5.67
N PRO A 65 -11.50 -1.76 -5.29
CA PRO A 65 -12.46 -1.03 -6.13
C PRO A 65 -11.83 -0.46 -7.41
N PHE A 66 -10.51 -0.46 -7.50
CA PHE A 66 -9.76 0.03 -8.65
C PHE A 66 -9.34 -1.08 -9.62
N LEU A 67 -9.80 -2.32 -9.43
CA LEU A 67 -9.44 -3.48 -10.24
C LEU A 67 -9.63 -3.21 -11.74
N ASP A 68 -10.79 -2.71 -12.12
CA ASP A 68 -11.12 -2.44 -13.53
C ASP A 68 -10.17 -1.42 -14.14
N PHE A 69 -9.79 -0.38 -13.40
CA PHE A 69 -8.89 0.66 -13.88
C PHE A 69 -7.47 0.17 -14.12
N TYR A 70 -6.98 -0.79 -13.34
CA TYR A 70 -5.65 -1.37 -13.52
C TYR A 70 -5.63 -2.45 -14.61
N ILE A 71 -6.68 -3.26 -14.72
CA ILE A 71 -6.69 -4.45 -15.58
C ILE A 71 -7.16 -4.14 -17.00
N ASN A 72 -8.24 -3.35 -17.18
CA ASN A 72 -8.78 -3.05 -18.52
C ASN A 72 -7.75 -2.53 -19.52
N PRO A 73 -6.85 -1.58 -19.15
CA PRO A 73 -5.95 -0.98 -20.14
C PRO A 73 -4.88 -1.91 -20.69
N ILE A 74 -4.61 -3.05 -20.00
CA ILE A 74 -3.42 -3.87 -20.31
C ILE A 74 -3.72 -5.36 -20.50
N LEU A 75 -4.92 -5.81 -20.20
CA LEU A 75 -5.23 -7.25 -20.18
C LEU A 75 -4.96 -7.90 -21.53
N ASP A 76 -5.45 -7.31 -22.61
CA ASP A 76 -5.31 -7.84 -23.97
C ASP A 76 -3.83 -7.97 -24.38
N GLU A 77 -3.08 -6.89 -24.30
CA GLU A 77 -1.64 -6.88 -24.60
C GLU A 77 -0.83 -7.85 -23.70
N CYS A 78 -1.19 -7.97 -22.42
CA CYS A 78 -0.54 -8.91 -21.52
C CYS A 78 -0.78 -10.36 -21.94
N LEU A 79 -2.03 -10.68 -22.31
CA LEU A 79 -2.39 -12.02 -22.73
C LEU A 79 -1.75 -12.40 -24.08
N ASP A 80 -1.72 -11.48 -25.04
CA ASP A 80 -1.17 -11.70 -26.38
C ASP A 80 0.35 -11.86 -26.37
N HIS A 81 1.03 -11.16 -25.47
CA HIS A 81 2.48 -11.15 -25.37
C HIS A 81 3.04 -11.99 -24.22
N ASN A 82 2.20 -12.83 -23.56
CA ASN A 82 2.59 -13.68 -22.43
C ASN A 82 3.25 -12.91 -21.28
N ILE A 83 2.77 -11.70 -20.96
CA ILE A 83 3.13 -10.95 -19.76
C ILE A 83 2.21 -11.45 -18.65
N LYS A 84 2.74 -12.16 -17.66
CA LYS A 84 1.94 -12.69 -16.56
C LYS A 84 1.67 -11.60 -15.53
N ILE A 85 0.44 -11.54 -15.01
CA ILE A 85 0.04 -10.53 -14.00
C ILE A 85 0.03 -11.18 -12.61
N ILE A 86 0.64 -10.51 -11.64
CA ILE A 86 0.65 -10.93 -10.22
C ILE A 86 0.14 -9.76 -9.38
N SER A 87 -0.89 -9.97 -8.55
CA SER A 87 -1.38 -8.87 -7.73
C SER A 87 -2.08 -9.31 -6.45
N ASN A 88 -1.95 -8.48 -5.40
CA ASN A 88 -2.72 -8.55 -4.15
C ASN A 88 -4.06 -7.77 -4.24
N ILE A 89 -4.49 -7.45 -5.47
CA ILE A 89 -5.76 -6.76 -5.77
C ILE A 89 -6.99 -7.52 -5.25
N GLY A 90 -6.81 -8.82 -4.94
CA GLY A 90 -7.83 -9.67 -4.35
C GLY A 90 -8.28 -9.22 -2.95
N ALA A 91 -7.42 -8.51 -2.23
CA ALA A 91 -7.72 -7.96 -0.91
C ALA A 91 -8.45 -8.97 0.01
N ALA A 92 -9.68 -8.69 0.43
CA ALA A 92 -10.49 -9.57 1.25
C ALA A 92 -11.27 -10.64 0.44
N ASN A 93 -11.28 -10.57 -0.89
CA ASN A 93 -12.02 -11.50 -1.77
C ASN A 93 -11.24 -11.83 -3.07
N PRO A 94 -10.15 -12.60 -2.99
CA PRO A 94 -9.38 -12.95 -4.17
C PRO A 94 -10.16 -13.72 -5.25
N ILE A 95 -11.16 -14.51 -4.83
CA ILE A 95 -12.03 -15.26 -5.75
C ILE A 95 -12.96 -14.30 -6.51
N GLY A 96 -13.54 -13.31 -5.83
CA GLY A 96 -14.37 -12.28 -6.45
C GLY A 96 -13.57 -11.46 -7.47
N ALA A 97 -12.33 -11.07 -7.13
CA ALA A 97 -11.43 -10.40 -8.06
C ALA A 97 -11.17 -11.22 -9.33
N ALA A 98 -10.89 -12.51 -9.18
CA ALA A 98 -10.66 -13.39 -10.32
C ALA A 98 -11.90 -13.54 -11.21
N LYS A 99 -13.10 -13.67 -10.63
CA LYS A 99 -14.37 -13.65 -11.38
C LYS A 99 -14.54 -12.36 -12.17
N ARG A 100 -14.26 -11.20 -11.53
CA ARG A 100 -14.36 -9.88 -12.20
C ARG A 100 -13.39 -9.79 -13.39
N ILE A 101 -12.16 -10.28 -13.25
CA ILE A 101 -11.20 -10.32 -14.37
C ILE A 101 -11.71 -11.20 -15.53
N LEU A 102 -12.36 -12.33 -15.23
CA LEU A 102 -12.99 -13.16 -16.27
C LEU A 102 -14.16 -12.45 -16.98
N GLU A 103 -14.91 -11.62 -16.28
CA GLU A 103 -15.94 -10.76 -16.87
C GLU A 103 -15.32 -9.69 -17.78
N ILE A 104 -14.28 -8.99 -17.29
CA ILE A 104 -13.51 -8.01 -18.07
C ILE A 104 -12.99 -8.64 -19.38
N SER A 105 -12.44 -9.86 -19.31
CA SER A 105 -11.96 -10.54 -20.53
C SER A 105 -13.06 -10.77 -21.57
N LYS A 106 -14.29 -11.05 -21.12
CA LYS A 106 -15.46 -11.18 -22.01
C LYS A 106 -15.90 -9.82 -22.57
N GLU A 107 -15.91 -8.78 -21.74
CA GLU A 107 -16.25 -7.40 -22.14
C GLU A 107 -15.28 -6.90 -23.22
N LEU A 108 -13.98 -7.13 -23.03
CA LEU A 108 -12.92 -6.77 -23.97
C LEU A 108 -12.80 -7.71 -25.17
N LYS A 109 -13.49 -8.87 -25.14
CA LYS A 109 -13.42 -9.92 -26.17
C LYS A 109 -12.01 -10.49 -26.36
N THR A 110 -11.21 -10.53 -25.29
CA THR A 110 -9.89 -11.17 -25.30
C THR A 110 -10.03 -12.68 -25.14
N ARG A 111 -8.94 -13.43 -25.28
CA ARG A 111 -8.94 -14.83 -24.84
C ARG A 111 -9.20 -14.92 -23.34
N THR A 112 -9.88 -15.96 -22.90
CA THR A 112 -10.13 -16.20 -21.48
C THR A 112 -8.82 -16.47 -20.76
N PRO A 113 -8.40 -15.66 -19.77
CA PRO A 113 -7.21 -15.94 -18.99
C PRO A 113 -7.41 -17.11 -18.04
N LYS A 114 -6.35 -17.87 -17.78
CA LYS A 114 -6.31 -18.85 -16.71
C LYS A 114 -5.78 -18.17 -15.44
N ILE A 115 -6.58 -18.15 -14.39
CA ILE A 115 -6.28 -17.38 -13.17
C ILE A 115 -5.99 -18.31 -11.99
N GLY A 116 -4.80 -18.19 -11.41
CA GLY A 116 -4.46 -18.80 -10.13
C GLY A 116 -4.89 -17.88 -8.99
N VAL A 117 -5.60 -18.42 -8.02
CA VAL A 117 -6.08 -17.67 -6.85
C VAL A 117 -5.48 -18.30 -5.60
N VAL A 118 -4.71 -17.51 -4.85
CA VAL A 118 -4.18 -17.91 -3.54
C VAL A 118 -5.16 -17.47 -2.48
N VAL A 119 -5.55 -18.39 -1.59
CA VAL A 119 -6.45 -18.17 -0.45
C VAL A 119 -5.86 -18.77 0.81
N GLY A 120 -6.38 -18.41 1.99
CA GLY A 120 -5.96 -18.92 3.29
C GLY A 120 -5.19 -17.90 4.13
N ASP A 121 -5.21 -16.64 3.71
CA ASP A 121 -4.71 -15.49 4.49
C ASP A 121 -5.74 -15.02 5.55
N ASP A 122 -7.03 -15.30 5.36
CA ASP A 122 -8.09 -14.92 6.30
C ASP A 122 -8.12 -15.86 7.51
N LEU A 123 -7.62 -15.40 8.66
CA LEU A 123 -7.57 -16.16 9.90
C LEU A 123 -8.95 -16.48 10.45
N LEU A 124 -9.97 -15.66 10.15
CA LEU A 124 -11.34 -15.88 10.62
C LEU A 124 -11.99 -17.13 10.03
N GLU A 125 -11.41 -17.70 8.95
CA GLU A 125 -11.88 -18.96 8.38
C GLU A 125 -11.48 -20.20 9.24
N TYR A 126 -10.45 -20.06 10.12
CA TYR A 126 -9.90 -21.22 10.86
C TYR A 126 -9.39 -20.92 12.27
N MET A 127 -9.50 -19.66 12.74
CA MET A 127 -9.26 -19.28 14.14
C MET A 127 -10.51 -18.57 14.69
N SER A 128 -10.80 -18.81 15.96
CA SER A 128 -11.89 -18.11 16.64
C SER A 128 -11.50 -16.65 16.97
N HIS A 129 -12.50 -15.75 17.03
CA HIS A 129 -12.28 -14.37 17.48
C HIS A 129 -11.60 -14.32 18.86
N LYS A 130 -11.97 -15.24 19.76
CA LYS A 130 -11.38 -15.33 21.12
C LYS A 130 -9.90 -15.63 21.08
N GLU A 131 -9.45 -16.56 20.24
CA GLU A 131 -8.03 -16.89 20.07
C GLU A 131 -7.24 -15.72 19.50
N ILE A 132 -7.80 -15.04 18.50
CA ILE A 132 -7.17 -13.89 17.86
C ILE A 132 -7.02 -12.73 18.87
N LEU A 133 -8.11 -12.38 19.58
CA LEU A 133 -8.11 -11.30 20.57
C LEU A 133 -7.25 -11.60 21.81
N ALA A 134 -7.02 -12.86 22.14
CA ALA A 134 -6.14 -13.27 23.23
C ALA A 134 -4.65 -13.20 22.83
N SER A 135 -4.33 -13.03 21.55
CA SER A 135 -2.95 -12.94 21.09
C SER A 135 -2.36 -11.56 21.44
N PRO A 136 -1.13 -11.50 21.99
CA PRO A 136 -0.48 -10.23 22.27
C PRO A 136 -0.21 -9.48 20.97
N THR A 137 -0.57 -8.19 20.95
CA THR A 137 -0.28 -7.31 19.81
C THR A 137 1.18 -6.83 19.86
N MET A 138 1.76 -6.62 18.69
CA MET A 138 3.14 -6.12 18.58
C MET A 138 3.27 -4.67 19.09
N GLU A 139 2.20 -3.91 19.00
CA GLU A 139 2.10 -2.53 19.45
C GLU A 139 1.81 -2.40 20.96
N GLY A 140 1.55 -3.52 21.66
CA GLY A 140 1.18 -3.53 23.07
C GLY A 140 -0.24 -3.03 23.35
N LEU A 141 -1.09 -2.97 22.33
CA LEU A 141 -2.48 -2.52 22.44
C LEU A 141 -3.38 -3.67 22.93
N ASP A 142 -4.36 -3.35 23.76
CA ASP A 142 -5.39 -4.28 24.18
C ASP A 142 -6.62 -4.21 23.26
N PHE A 143 -6.87 -5.29 22.54
CA PHE A 143 -8.02 -5.45 21.66
C PHE A 143 -9.08 -6.42 22.21
N SER A 144 -8.94 -6.91 23.44
CA SER A 144 -9.78 -7.96 24.04
C SER A 144 -11.29 -7.68 24.00
N ASN A 145 -11.68 -6.40 24.00
CA ASN A 145 -13.08 -5.95 23.99
C ASN A 145 -13.54 -5.40 22.63
N ASN A 146 -12.70 -5.50 21.60
CA ASN A 146 -13.02 -4.93 20.29
C ASN A 146 -13.78 -5.92 19.40
N ASN A 147 -14.57 -5.38 18.48
CA ASN A 147 -15.24 -6.17 17.45
C ASN A 147 -14.33 -6.34 16.23
N ILE A 148 -13.80 -7.56 16.05
CA ILE A 148 -12.96 -7.88 14.89
C ILE A 148 -13.80 -7.85 13.61
N THR A 149 -13.32 -7.10 12.63
CA THR A 149 -13.91 -7.05 11.29
C THR A 149 -13.06 -7.80 10.26
N ALA A 150 -11.73 -7.92 10.47
CA ALA A 150 -10.82 -8.68 9.64
C ALA A 150 -9.62 -9.18 10.46
N ALA A 151 -9.04 -10.29 10.03
CA ALA A 151 -7.76 -10.78 10.54
C ALA A 151 -7.05 -11.54 9.42
N ASN A 152 -6.01 -10.95 8.83
CA ASN A 152 -5.33 -11.53 7.68
C ASN A 152 -3.84 -11.66 7.93
N VAL A 153 -3.31 -12.86 7.66
CA VAL A 153 -1.89 -13.16 7.78
C VAL A 153 -1.13 -12.82 6.50
N TYR A 154 0.08 -12.29 6.66
CA TYR A 154 0.97 -12.05 5.54
C TYR A 154 1.53 -13.37 5.00
N LEU A 155 1.03 -13.79 3.84
CA LEU A 155 1.56 -14.96 3.14
C LEU A 155 2.89 -14.63 2.45
N GLY A 156 3.68 -15.67 2.18
CA GLY A 156 4.92 -15.55 1.42
C GLY A 156 4.74 -15.78 -0.08
N ALA A 157 5.87 -15.88 -0.76
CA ALA A 157 5.97 -16.02 -2.22
C ALA A 157 5.70 -17.46 -2.72
N LYS A 158 5.91 -18.48 -1.87
CA LYS A 158 5.77 -19.88 -2.26
C LYS A 158 4.41 -20.20 -2.89
N PRO A 159 3.25 -19.79 -2.37
CA PRO A 159 1.95 -20.06 -3.00
C PRO A 159 1.80 -19.39 -4.39
N ILE A 160 2.44 -18.23 -4.59
CA ILE A 160 2.48 -17.56 -5.90
C ILE A 160 3.27 -18.40 -6.91
N ALA A 161 4.44 -18.92 -6.51
CA ALA A 161 5.24 -19.81 -7.35
C ALA A 161 4.49 -21.12 -7.67
N GLU A 162 3.76 -21.69 -6.71
CA GLU A 162 2.91 -22.86 -6.90
C GLU A 162 1.74 -22.60 -7.87
N ALA A 163 1.14 -21.39 -7.82
CA ALA A 163 0.12 -20.99 -8.76
C ALA A 163 0.69 -20.88 -10.18
N LEU A 164 1.83 -20.23 -10.33
CA LEU A 164 2.53 -20.11 -11.63
C LEU A 164 2.91 -21.48 -12.22
N ALA A 165 3.26 -22.46 -11.39
CA ALA A 165 3.55 -23.82 -11.82
C ALA A 165 2.34 -24.54 -12.47
N LYS A 166 1.11 -24.04 -12.26
CA LYS A 166 -0.12 -24.52 -12.89
C LYS A 166 -0.34 -23.92 -14.29
N ASN A 167 0.66 -23.19 -14.81
CA ASN A 167 0.63 -22.51 -16.10
C ASN A 167 -0.56 -21.56 -16.23
N VAL A 168 -0.68 -20.64 -15.30
CA VAL A 168 -1.68 -19.57 -15.28
C VAL A 168 -1.14 -18.30 -15.93
N ASP A 169 -2.06 -17.44 -16.43
CA ASP A 169 -1.74 -16.12 -16.98
C ASP A 169 -1.68 -15.06 -15.89
N ILE A 170 -2.53 -15.21 -14.88
CA ILE A 170 -2.71 -14.24 -13.79
C ILE A 170 -2.67 -14.96 -12.46
N VAL A 171 -2.02 -14.37 -11.45
CA VAL A 171 -2.10 -14.80 -10.05
C VAL A 171 -2.70 -13.70 -9.21
N ILE A 172 -3.81 -13.99 -8.54
CA ILE A 172 -4.48 -13.10 -7.60
C ILE A 172 -4.32 -13.63 -6.19
N VAL A 173 -3.90 -12.76 -5.30
CA VAL A 173 -3.75 -13.06 -3.87
C VAL A 173 -4.53 -12.07 -3.00
N GLY A 174 -4.79 -12.43 -1.75
CA GLY A 174 -5.23 -11.53 -0.69
C GLY A 174 -4.03 -10.87 0.00
N ARG A 175 -3.98 -10.92 1.35
CA ARG A 175 -2.84 -10.36 2.09
C ARG A 175 -1.61 -11.25 1.94
N THR A 176 -0.60 -10.69 1.36
CA THR A 176 0.75 -11.27 1.25
C THR A 176 1.77 -10.21 1.63
N VAL A 177 3.01 -10.58 1.92
CA VAL A 177 4.08 -9.58 1.99
C VAL A 177 4.32 -9.01 0.60
N ASP A 178 4.50 -7.73 0.51
CA ASP A 178 4.44 -7.00 -0.76
C ASP A 178 5.56 -7.43 -1.73
N SER A 179 6.76 -7.68 -1.21
CA SER A 179 7.89 -8.23 -1.96
C SER A 179 7.65 -9.63 -2.54
N ALA A 180 6.68 -10.39 -2.02
CA ALA A 180 6.35 -11.73 -2.53
C ALA A 180 5.79 -11.69 -3.97
N LEU A 181 5.20 -10.57 -4.38
CA LEU A 181 4.68 -10.39 -5.74
C LEU A 181 5.79 -10.47 -6.80
N ALA A 182 7.02 -10.08 -6.46
CA ALA A 182 8.19 -10.25 -7.32
C ALA A 182 8.96 -11.55 -7.00
N LEU A 183 9.09 -11.92 -5.73
CA LEU A 183 9.81 -13.13 -5.32
C LEU A 183 9.16 -14.41 -5.87
N GLY A 184 7.82 -14.48 -5.91
CA GLY A 184 7.08 -15.64 -6.43
C GLY A 184 7.43 -16.00 -7.88
N PRO A 185 7.38 -15.05 -8.83
CA PRO A 185 7.92 -15.20 -10.18
C PRO A 185 9.36 -15.70 -10.24
N LEU A 186 10.26 -15.12 -9.44
CA LEU A 186 11.68 -15.51 -9.41
C LEU A 186 11.86 -16.96 -8.93
N MET A 187 11.18 -17.34 -7.85
CA MET A 187 11.17 -18.73 -7.35
C MET A 187 10.66 -19.69 -8.43
N HIS A 188 9.58 -19.32 -9.13
CA HIS A 188 9.02 -20.16 -10.20
C HIS A 188 9.99 -20.34 -11.36
N GLU A 189 10.58 -19.26 -11.86
CA GLU A 189 11.41 -19.28 -13.07
C GLU A 189 12.78 -19.92 -12.85
N PHE A 190 13.40 -19.65 -11.72
CA PHE A 190 14.72 -20.16 -11.39
C PHE A 190 14.69 -21.47 -10.60
N LYS A 191 13.47 -21.94 -10.22
CA LYS A 191 13.26 -23.18 -9.43
C LYS A 191 13.95 -23.14 -8.08
N TRP A 192 13.92 -21.97 -7.41
CA TRP A 192 14.48 -21.83 -6.08
C TRP A 192 13.66 -22.59 -5.05
N GLY A 193 14.37 -23.33 -4.19
CA GLY A 193 13.81 -23.99 -3.02
C GLY A 193 13.92 -23.15 -1.75
N THR A 194 13.32 -23.62 -0.68
CA THR A 194 13.34 -22.94 0.65
C THR A 194 14.73 -22.89 1.31
N ASN A 195 15.72 -23.58 0.76
CA ASN A 195 17.09 -23.58 1.27
C ASN A 195 18.02 -22.65 0.48
N ASP A 196 17.56 -22.06 -0.61
CA ASP A 196 18.32 -21.11 -1.43
C ASP A 196 18.30 -19.71 -0.79
N LEU A 197 18.68 -19.62 0.49
CA LEU A 197 18.42 -18.45 1.34
C LEU A 197 18.96 -17.15 0.77
N ASP A 198 20.19 -17.12 0.24
CA ASP A 198 20.78 -15.91 -0.34
C ASP A 198 20.01 -15.43 -1.57
N LEU A 199 19.53 -16.35 -2.41
CA LEU A 199 18.72 -16.03 -3.58
C LEU A 199 17.31 -15.56 -3.18
N LEU A 200 16.70 -16.17 -2.15
CA LEU A 200 15.43 -15.73 -1.59
C LEU A 200 15.57 -14.33 -0.96
N GLY A 201 16.66 -14.07 -0.24
CA GLY A 201 16.97 -12.75 0.33
C GLY A 201 17.10 -11.70 -0.77
N THR A 202 17.89 -11.99 -1.79
CA THR A 202 18.09 -11.09 -2.94
C THR A 202 16.78 -10.85 -3.71
N GLY A 203 15.97 -11.88 -3.93
CA GLY A 203 14.66 -11.75 -4.58
C GLY A 203 13.66 -10.95 -3.74
N THR A 204 13.73 -11.05 -2.40
CA THR A 204 12.95 -10.22 -1.47
C THR A 204 13.36 -8.76 -1.58
N ILE A 205 14.66 -8.46 -1.61
CA ILE A 205 15.20 -7.09 -1.79
C ILE A 205 14.75 -6.52 -3.14
N CYS A 206 14.79 -7.32 -4.20
CA CYS A 206 14.24 -6.93 -5.50
C CYS A 206 12.76 -6.55 -5.41
N GLY A 207 11.95 -7.36 -4.70
CA GLY A 207 10.54 -7.07 -4.49
C GLY A 207 10.32 -5.78 -3.68
N HIS A 208 11.10 -5.57 -2.61
CA HIS A 208 11.05 -4.35 -1.82
C HIS A 208 11.37 -3.08 -2.63
N LEU A 209 12.30 -3.17 -3.59
CA LEU A 209 12.59 -2.05 -4.49
C LEU A 209 11.49 -1.78 -5.52
N LEU A 210 10.61 -2.75 -5.79
CA LEU A 210 9.53 -2.62 -6.76
C LEU A 210 8.20 -2.19 -6.12
N GLU A 211 7.90 -2.70 -4.91
CA GLU A 211 6.57 -2.66 -4.30
C GLU A 211 5.98 -1.26 -4.17
N CYS A 212 6.79 -0.24 -3.90
CA CYS A 212 6.34 1.15 -3.79
C CYS A 212 6.29 1.88 -5.15
N GLY A 213 6.23 1.17 -6.27
CA GLY A 213 6.05 1.73 -7.59
C GLY A 213 7.11 2.78 -7.95
N ALA A 214 6.68 3.97 -8.29
CA ALA A 214 7.56 5.04 -8.78
C ALA A 214 8.50 5.63 -7.71
N GLN A 215 8.49 5.21 -6.45
CA GLN A 215 9.42 5.73 -5.44
C GLN A 215 10.87 5.47 -5.85
N VAL A 216 11.21 4.26 -6.25
CA VAL A 216 12.57 3.90 -6.69
C VAL A 216 12.98 4.60 -7.99
N THR A 217 12.02 5.12 -8.75
CA THR A 217 12.26 5.93 -9.96
C THR A 217 12.14 7.43 -9.71
N GLY A 218 12.17 7.87 -8.47
CA GLY A 218 12.35 9.26 -8.05
C GLY A 218 11.10 10.02 -7.62
N SER A 219 9.90 9.42 -7.61
CA SER A 219 8.68 10.18 -7.30
C SER A 219 8.62 10.67 -5.85
N TYR A 220 8.88 9.85 -4.88
CA TYR A 220 8.90 10.22 -3.46
C TYR A 220 10.25 10.78 -3.01
N PHE A 221 11.27 10.62 -3.83
CA PHE A 221 12.63 11.13 -3.66
C PHE A 221 12.73 12.63 -3.96
N ALA A 222 11.92 13.15 -4.89
CA ALA A 222 12.04 14.50 -5.43
C ALA A 222 11.89 15.60 -4.36
N ASP A 223 12.91 16.48 -4.28
CA ASP A 223 12.91 17.69 -3.44
C ASP A 223 13.56 18.82 -4.25
N PRO A 224 12.77 19.79 -4.79
CA PRO A 224 13.27 20.78 -5.74
C PRO A 224 14.48 21.57 -5.22
N GLY A 225 15.55 21.61 -6.01
CA GLY A 225 16.82 22.27 -5.67
C GLY A 225 17.77 21.43 -4.82
N PHE A 226 17.34 20.25 -4.32
CA PHE A 226 18.18 19.32 -3.57
C PHE A 226 18.24 17.94 -4.23
N LYS A 227 17.10 17.45 -4.68
CA LYS A 227 16.91 16.14 -5.31
C LYS A 227 16.03 16.32 -6.54
N ASP A 228 16.59 16.92 -7.60
CA ASP A 228 15.83 17.20 -8.80
C ASP A 228 15.53 15.92 -9.59
N VAL A 229 14.27 15.74 -9.96
CA VAL A 229 13.80 14.61 -10.77
C VAL A 229 13.10 15.15 -12.01
N PRO A 230 13.54 14.76 -13.24
CA PRO A 230 12.98 15.30 -14.46
C PRO A 230 11.58 14.74 -14.74
N ASP A 231 10.71 15.59 -15.28
CA ASP A 231 9.37 15.24 -15.79
C ASP A 231 8.57 14.32 -14.85
N LEU A 232 8.41 14.76 -13.59
CA LEU A 232 7.76 13.97 -12.54
C LEU A 232 6.28 13.66 -12.86
N ALA A 233 5.62 14.52 -13.66
CA ALA A 233 4.25 14.30 -14.12
C ALA A 233 4.11 13.04 -15.02
N ASN A 234 5.18 12.67 -15.71
CA ASN A 234 5.25 11.49 -16.59
C ASN A 234 6.21 10.44 -16.02
N VAL A 235 6.36 10.38 -14.69
CA VAL A 235 7.29 9.43 -14.05
C VAL A 235 7.02 7.99 -14.49
N GLY A 236 8.07 7.32 -14.97
CA GLY A 236 8.02 5.90 -15.33
C GLY A 236 8.15 5.02 -14.11
N PHE A 237 7.31 4.00 -14.02
CA PHE A 237 7.38 3.03 -12.93
C PHE A 237 8.47 1.98 -13.18
N PRO A 238 8.97 1.30 -12.14
CA PRO A 238 10.17 0.49 -12.25
C PRO A 238 9.97 -0.80 -13.05
N ILE A 239 11.05 -1.18 -13.72
CA ILE A 239 11.24 -2.51 -14.31
C ILE A 239 12.54 -3.10 -13.75
N VAL A 240 12.51 -4.37 -13.39
CA VAL A 240 13.68 -5.15 -13.00
C VAL A 240 14.07 -6.11 -14.12
N GLU A 241 15.37 -6.22 -14.37
CA GLU A 241 16.01 -7.28 -15.15
C GLU A 241 16.77 -8.19 -14.20
N PHE A 242 16.21 -9.32 -13.80
CA PHE A 242 16.79 -10.23 -12.81
C PHE A 242 17.54 -11.39 -13.46
N SER A 243 18.78 -11.65 -13.06
CA SER A 243 19.64 -12.72 -13.56
C SER A 243 19.70 -13.91 -12.58
N LYS A 244 19.97 -15.11 -13.09
CA LYS A 244 19.98 -16.36 -12.32
C LYS A 244 20.94 -16.37 -11.12
N ASP A 245 22.02 -15.59 -11.20
CA ASP A 245 23.05 -15.47 -10.17
C ASP A 245 22.67 -14.56 -9.00
N GLY A 246 21.48 -13.97 -9.04
CA GLY A 246 21.00 -13.02 -8.02
C GLY A 246 21.35 -11.56 -8.33
N THR A 247 22.09 -11.27 -9.39
CA THR A 247 22.32 -9.90 -9.84
C THR A 247 21.10 -9.38 -10.58
N PHE A 248 20.70 -8.15 -10.32
CA PHE A 248 19.60 -7.55 -11.05
C PHE A 248 19.81 -6.05 -11.32
N VAL A 249 19.10 -5.53 -12.31
CA VAL A 249 19.14 -4.12 -12.70
C VAL A 249 17.78 -3.50 -12.45
N ILE A 250 17.76 -2.37 -11.75
CA ILE A 250 16.60 -1.49 -11.67
C ILE A 250 16.67 -0.51 -12.81
N THR A 251 15.55 -0.37 -13.54
CA THR A 251 15.38 0.60 -14.63
C THR A 251 13.92 1.05 -14.71
N LYS A 252 13.58 1.82 -15.73
CA LYS A 252 12.21 2.28 -16.01
C LYS A 252 11.93 2.30 -17.52
N PRO A 253 10.66 2.42 -17.96
CA PRO A 253 10.33 2.49 -19.36
C PRO A 253 11.01 3.67 -20.06
N LEU A 254 11.42 3.43 -21.30
CA LEU A 254 11.95 4.48 -22.18
C LEU A 254 10.91 5.58 -22.43
N ASN A 255 11.35 6.79 -22.67
CA ASN A 255 10.51 7.95 -22.96
C ASN A 255 9.51 8.30 -21.84
N THR A 256 9.85 7.99 -20.58
CA THR A 256 9.13 8.42 -19.39
C THR A 256 10.03 9.33 -18.54
N GLY A 257 9.40 10.19 -17.72
CA GLY A 257 10.06 10.98 -16.69
C GLY A 257 10.60 10.12 -15.53
N GLY A 258 11.10 10.77 -14.51
CA GLY A 258 11.71 10.09 -13.36
C GLY A 258 13.23 9.88 -13.50
N LEU A 259 13.82 9.39 -12.44
CA LEU A 259 15.26 9.17 -12.30
C LEU A 259 15.53 7.86 -11.57
N VAL A 260 16.29 6.95 -12.20
CA VAL A 260 16.87 5.79 -11.51
C VAL A 260 18.36 6.03 -11.32
N SER A 261 18.79 6.11 -10.08
CA SER A 261 20.16 6.36 -9.67
C SER A 261 20.49 5.58 -8.40
N LYS A 262 21.76 5.48 -8.05
CA LYS A 262 22.16 4.88 -6.76
C LYS A 262 21.46 5.57 -5.58
N ALA A 263 21.25 6.87 -5.63
CA ALA A 263 20.56 7.62 -4.57
C ALA A 263 19.09 7.22 -4.44
N THR A 264 18.33 7.15 -5.55
CA THR A 264 16.92 6.74 -5.51
C THR A 264 16.76 5.29 -5.06
N VAL A 265 17.64 4.39 -5.49
CA VAL A 265 17.66 2.99 -5.06
C VAL A 265 18.01 2.87 -3.59
N THR A 266 19.01 3.62 -3.10
CA THR A 266 19.40 3.60 -1.68
C THR A 266 18.25 4.10 -0.80
N GLU A 267 17.59 5.19 -1.19
CA GLU A 267 16.48 5.75 -0.41
C GLU A 267 15.31 4.76 -0.33
N GLN A 268 15.00 4.08 -1.44
CA GLN A 268 13.98 3.03 -1.43
C GLN A 268 14.40 1.80 -0.60
N LEU A 269 15.66 1.39 -0.61
CA LEU A 269 16.16 0.29 0.25
C LEU A 269 15.97 0.59 1.73
N LEU A 270 16.07 1.86 2.13
CA LEU A 270 15.94 2.30 3.52
C LEU A 270 14.49 2.64 3.91
N TYR A 271 13.60 2.79 2.93
CA TYR A 271 12.19 3.10 3.17
C TYR A 271 11.51 1.96 3.94
N GLU A 272 10.88 2.27 5.09
CA GLU A 272 10.23 1.29 5.97
C GLU A 272 11.13 0.14 6.48
N THR A 273 12.45 0.28 6.36
CA THR A 273 13.41 -0.73 6.81
C THR A 273 13.98 -0.35 8.18
N HIS A 274 13.56 -1.04 9.25
CA HIS A 274 14.01 -0.79 10.61
C HIS A 274 15.42 -1.35 10.88
N ASP A 275 15.70 -2.55 10.35
CA ASP A 275 16.98 -3.23 10.48
C ASP A 275 17.38 -3.83 9.14
N PRO A 276 18.29 -3.17 8.38
CA PRO A 276 18.77 -3.66 7.10
C PRO A 276 19.44 -5.04 7.16
N SER A 277 19.94 -5.44 8.34
CA SER A 277 20.54 -6.76 8.54
C SER A 277 19.52 -7.87 8.78
N ASN A 278 18.27 -7.52 9.12
CA ASN A 278 17.21 -8.46 9.48
C ASN A 278 15.84 -8.01 8.96
N TYR A 279 15.69 -7.88 7.66
CA TYR A 279 14.40 -7.59 7.03
C TYR A 279 13.55 -8.87 6.99
N LEU A 280 12.55 -8.93 7.90
CA LEU A 280 11.76 -10.13 8.18
C LEU A 280 10.59 -10.28 7.21
N VAL A 281 10.62 -11.32 6.39
CA VAL A 281 9.47 -11.71 5.54
C VAL A 281 9.16 -13.21 5.73
N PRO A 282 7.98 -13.68 5.31
CA PRO A 282 7.60 -15.08 5.47
C PRO A 282 8.57 -16.09 4.88
N ASP A 283 9.24 -15.80 3.78
CA ASP A 283 10.07 -16.75 3.05
C ASP A 283 11.53 -16.78 3.54
N VAL A 284 12.02 -15.67 4.06
CA VAL A 284 13.43 -15.48 4.44
C VAL A 284 13.58 -14.31 5.41
N THR A 285 14.67 -14.22 6.14
CA THR A 285 15.15 -12.96 6.75
C THR A 285 16.21 -12.40 5.82
N ALA A 286 15.90 -11.35 5.09
CA ALA A 286 16.82 -10.74 4.14
C ALA A 286 17.83 -9.83 4.85
N ASP A 287 19.06 -9.80 4.32
CA ASP A 287 20.16 -8.97 4.79
C ASP A 287 20.65 -8.08 3.65
N MET A 288 20.48 -6.78 3.81
CA MET A 288 20.79 -5.75 2.83
C MET A 288 22.19 -5.11 3.06
N THR A 289 22.87 -5.46 4.16
CA THR A 289 24.10 -4.78 4.58
C THR A 289 25.29 -5.00 3.65
N GLY A 290 25.26 -6.08 2.86
CA GLY A 290 26.28 -6.42 1.87
C GLY A 290 25.96 -5.99 0.44
N LEU A 291 24.92 -5.16 0.24
CA LEU A 291 24.54 -4.72 -1.10
C LEU A 291 25.57 -3.78 -1.72
N GLU A 292 25.82 -4.02 -2.99
CA GLU A 292 26.63 -3.16 -3.85
C GLU A 292 25.74 -2.59 -4.96
N LEU A 293 25.81 -1.27 -5.17
CA LEU A 293 25.08 -0.54 -6.20
C LEU A 293 26.05 0.02 -7.22
N GLU A 294 25.87 -0.30 -8.50
CA GLU A 294 26.72 0.16 -9.61
C GLU A 294 25.84 0.80 -10.70
N ASP A 295 26.32 1.92 -11.25
CA ASP A 295 25.66 2.54 -12.38
C ASP A 295 25.89 1.72 -13.67
N ASP A 296 24.83 1.40 -14.39
CA ASP A 296 24.84 0.66 -15.68
C ASP A 296 24.28 1.54 -16.82
N GLY A 297 24.66 2.79 -16.84
CA GLY A 297 24.17 3.80 -17.78
C GLY A 297 23.00 4.62 -17.26
N PRO A 298 22.44 5.50 -18.08
CA PRO A 298 21.33 6.38 -17.66
C PRO A 298 20.09 5.60 -17.22
N ASN A 299 19.59 5.92 -16.03
CA ASN A 299 18.41 5.27 -15.43
C ASN A 299 18.54 3.74 -15.31
N ARG A 300 19.73 3.27 -15.00
CA ARG A 300 20.02 1.85 -14.80
C ARG A 300 20.98 1.67 -13.62
N VAL A 301 20.58 0.89 -12.63
CA VAL A 301 21.43 0.59 -11.46
C VAL A 301 21.46 -0.92 -11.25
N ILE A 302 22.68 -1.48 -11.27
CA ILE A 302 22.93 -2.88 -10.89
C ILE A 302 22.89 -2.98 -9.37
N VAL A 303 22.20 -4.00 -8.88
CA VAL A 303 22.12 -4.38 -7.47
C VAL A 303 22.61 -5.81 -7.32
N LYS A 304 23.56 -6.04 -6.39
CA LYS A 304 24.14 -7.35 -6.11
C LYS A 304 24.54 -7.47 -4.64
N GLY A 305 24.79 -8.68 -4.16
CA GLY A 305 25.32 -8.94 -2.82
C GLY A 305 24.24 -9.13 -1.72
N GLY A 306 22.96 -9.21 -2.08
CA GLY A 306 21.90 -9.53 -1.13
C GLY A 306 22.11 -10.90 -0.48
N LYS A 307 21.76 -11.04 0.81
CA LYS A 307 21.90 -12.26 1.59
C LYS A 307 20.57 -12.65 2.24
N GLY A 308 20.47 -13.90 2.66
CA GLY A 308 19.31 -14.43 3.35
C GLY A 308 19.67 -15.34 4.51
N LYS A 309 18.89 -15.24 5.57
CA LYS A 309 18.92 -16.09 6.76
C LYS A 309 17.61 -16.86 6.87
N LYS A 310 17.54 -17.84 7.76
CA LYS A 310 16.30 -18.61 8.01
C LYS A 310 15.11 -17.69 8.26
N PRO A 311 13.93 -18.01 7.72
CA PRO A 311 12.74 -17.21 7.92
C PRO A 311 12.31 -17.18 9.40
N PRO A 312 11.51 -16.18 9.82
CA PRO A 312 10.96 -16.11 11.17
C PRO A 312 10.05 -17.32 11.45
N LYS A 313 9.98 -17.75 12.71
CA LYS A 313 9.15 -18.88 13.13
C LYS A 313 7.65 -18.60 13.06
N LYS A 314 7.27 -17.35 13.25
CA LYS A 314 5.88 -16.89 13.22
C LYS A 314 5.64 -15.97 12.03
N LEU A 315 4.39 -15.82 11.62
CA LEU A 315 3.95 -14.92 10.58
C LEU A 315 3.24 -13.72 11.21
N LYS A 316 3.48 -12.52 10.67
CA LYS A 316 2.70 -11.32 11.01
C LYS A 316 1.28 -11.47 10.47
N ALA A 317 0.30 -11.07 11.25
CA ALA A 317 -1.08 -10.90 10.79
C ALA A 317 -1.60 -9.55 11.26
N THR A 318 -2.40 -8.89 10.43
CA THR A 318 -3.11 -7.66 10.78
C THR A 318 -4.50 -8.03 11.27
N ILE A 319 -4.88 -7.49 12.44
CA ILE A 319 -6.24 -7.50 12.95
C ILE A 319 -6.85 -6.13 12.65
N CYS A 320 -8.08 -6.11 12.15
CA CYS A 320 -8.88 -4.89 11.99
C CYS A 320 -10.10 -4.97 12.91
N CYS A 321 -10.36 -3.88 13.63
CA CYS A 321 -11.52 -3.75 14.50
C CYS A 321 -12.31 -2.50 14.16
N ASP A 322 -13.63 -2.54 14.38
CA ASP A 322 -14.46 -1.36 14.26
C ASP A 322 -14.03 -0.32 15.30
N ASN A 323 -13.87 0.93 14.88
CA ASN A 323 -13.46 2.05 15.72
C ASN A 323 -14.41 3.26 15.57
N GLY A 324 -15.66 3.02 15.25
CA GLY A 324 -16.67 4.05 15.13
C GLY A 324 -16.55 4.94 13.89
N TYR A 325 -16.71 6.26 14.07
CA TYR A 325 -16.79 7.21 12.96
C TYR A 325 -15.94 8.45 13.24
N MET A 326 -15.17 8.87 12.26
CA MET A 326 -14.45 10.14 12.28
C MET A 326 -15.32 11.21 11.62
N GLY A 327 -15.59 12.29 12.36
CA GLY A 327 -16.03 13.55 11.80
C GLY A 327 -14.81 14.41 11.51
N GLU A 328 -14.75 14.98 10.32
CA GLU A 328 -13.72 15.93 9.93
C GLU A 328 -14.36 17.09 9.19
N ALA A 329 -14.01 18.33 9.61
CA ALA A 329 -14.53 19.53 8.95
C ALA A 329 -13.56 20.71 9.08
N GLU A 330 -13.67 21.66 8.16
CA GLU A 330 -12.77 22.79 8.08
C GLU A 330 -13.48 24.07 7.63
N MET A 331 -12.89 25.24 8.04
CA MET A 331 -13.31 26.57 7.67
C MET A 331 -12.07 27.43 7.39
N SER A 332 -12.07 28.19 6.31
CA SER A 332 -10.95 29.04 5.90
C SER A 332 -11.15 30.49 6.34
N TYR A 333 -10.03 31.15 6.66
CA TYR A 333 -9.93 32.56 7.02
C TYR A 333 -8.75 33.20 6.29
N ALA A 334 -8.97 34.27 5.55
CA ALA A 334 -7.93 34.96 4.79
C ALA A 334 -7.95 36.47 5.03
N GLY A 335 -6.86 37.16 4.66
CA GLY A 335 -6.70 38.59 4.79
C GLY A 335 -6.37 39.08 6.18
N PRO A 336 -6.68 40.35 6.54
CA PRO A 336 -6.28 40.95 7.81
C PRO A 336 -6.75 40.15 9.00
N ASN A 337 -5.83 39.90 9.96
CA ASN A 337 -6.10 39.18 11.22
C ASN A 337 -6.60 37.74 11.06
N ALA A 338 -6.29 37.08 9.92
CA ALA A 338 -6.80 35.76 9.59
C ALA A 338 -6.38 34.68 10.60
N LEU A 339 -5.12 34.72 11.06
CA LEU A 339 -4.63 33.77 12.05
C LEU A 339 -5.41 33.83 13.37
N ALA A 340 -5.63 35.04 13.91
CA ALA A 340 -6.39 35.20 15.15
C ALA A 340 -7.84 34.73 15.02
N ARG A 341 -8.47 34.96 13.85
CA ARG A 341 -9.81 34.47 13.56
C ARG A 341 -9.86 32.96 13.45
N ALA A 342 -8.88 32.34 12.81
CA ALA A 342 -8.79 30.87 12.73
C ALA A 342 -8.59 30.25 14.11
N LYS A 343 -7.72 30.83 14.97
CA LYS A 343 -7.54 30.39 16.36
C LYS A 343 -8.84 30.48 17.16
N LEU A 344 -9.52 31.65 17.11
CA LEU A 344 -10.81 31.85 17.78
C LEU A 344 -11.86 30.85 17.30
N ALA A 345 -11.90 30.52 16.00
CA ALA A 345 -12.78 29.49 15.48
C ALA A 345 -12.53 28.10 16.10
N GLY A 346 -11.25 27.73 16.23
CA GLY A 346 -10.86 26.49 16.91
C GLY A 346 -11.30 26.45 18.38
N GLU A 347 -11.12 27.57 19.11
CA GLU A 347 -11.59 27.70 20.50
C GLU A 347 -13.11 27.58 20.62
N VAL A 348 -13.84 28.21 19.69
CA VAL A 348 -15.32 28.13 19.65
C VAL A 348 -15.75 26.69 19.47
N ILE A 349 -15.18 25.95 18.50
CA ILE A 349 -15.53 24.54 18.29
C ILE A 349 -15.19 23.69 19.52
N SER A 350 -14.00 23.86 20.11
CA SER A 350 -13.59 23.10 21.30
C SER A 350 -14.62 23.26 22.44
N LYS A 351 -15.00 24.51 22.73
CA LYS A 351 -16.02 24.82 23.77
C LYS A 351 -17.41 24.27 23.40
N ARG A 352 -17.77 24.31 22.13
CA ARG A 352 -19.07 23.77 21.67
C ARG A 352 -19.16 22.26 21.84
N ILE A 353 -18.09 21.53 21.46
CA ILE A 353 -18.02 20.07 21.62
C ILE A 353 -18.08 19.68 23.09
N GLU A 354 -17.38 20.42 23.97
CA GLU A 354 -17.47 20.24 25.43
C GLU A 354 -18.91 20.48 25.94
N THR A 355 -19.52 21.61 25.55
CA THR A 355 -20.90 21.97 25.96
C THR A 355 -21.92 20.94 25.53
N LEU A 356 -21.75 20.32 24.37
CA LEU A 356 -22.62 19.26 23.85
C LEU A 356 -22.36 17.90 24.51
N GLY A 357 -21.33 17.79 25.34
CA GLY A 357 -20.95 16.54 26.00
C GLY A 357 -20.49 15.46 25.02
N LEU A 358 -20.00 15.84 23.84
CA LEU A 358 -19.51 14.90 22.84
C LEU A 358 -18.16 14.33 23.29
N GLN A 359 -18.19 13.07 23.71
CA GLN A 359 -16.98 12.37 24.15
C GLN A 359 -16.27 11.77 22.94
N GLY A 360 -15.24 12.43 22.46
CA GLY A 360 -14.36 12.01 21.37
C GLY A 360 -12.99 12.65 21.49
N ASN A 361 -11.99 12.12 20.80
CA ASN A 361 -10.67 12.69 20.75
C ASN A 361 -10.63 13.84 19.75
N LEU A 362 -11.10 15.03 20.19
CA LEU A 362 -11.08 16.22 19.33
C LEU A 362 -9.66 16.69 19.11
N ARG A 363 -9.28 16.86 17.85
CA ARG A 363 -8.08 17.54 17.42
C ARG A 363 -8.45 18.80 16.62
N VAL A 364 -7.75 19.91 16.91
CA VAL A 364 -7.88 21.18 16.20
C VAL A 364 -6.52 21.55 15.62
N ASP A 365 -6.45 21.76 14.33
CA ASP A 365 -5.28 22.19 13.59
C ASP A 365 -5.54 23.55 12.94
N ILE A 366 -4.51 24.40 12.88
CA ILE A 366 -4.53 25.61 12.05
C ILE A 366 -3.59 25.39 10.87
N ILE A 367 -4.16 24.92 9.76
CA ILE A 367 -3.40 24.69 8.53
C ILE A 367 -2.87 26.06 8.04
N GLY A 368 -1.57 26.09 7.74
CA GLY A 368 -0.84 27.34 7.46
C GLY A 368 -0.05 27.87 8.67
N ALA A 369 -0.38 27.43 9.91
CA ALA A 369 0.34 27.81 11.13
C ALA A 369 0.95 26.60 11.86
N GLY A 370 0.22 25.50 11.97
CA GLY A 370 0.68 24.25 12.57
C GLY A 370 -0.35 23.16 12.39
N SER A 371 0.01 22.04 11.76
CA SER A 371 -0.94 20.98 11.46
C SER A 371 -0.34 19.58 11.33
N VAL A 372 0.94 19.47 10.97
CA VAL A 372 1.59 18.16 10.78
C VAL A 372 2.32 17.72 12.03
N HIS A 373 3.23 18.56 12.52
CA HIS A 373 4.10 18.27 13.66
C HIS A 373 3.72 19.01 14.96
N PHE A 374 2.92 20.09 14.85
CA PHE A 374 2.56 20.94 15.98
C PHE A 374 1.07 20.91 16.21
N SER A 375 0.65 20.83 17.47
CA SER A 375 -0.74 21.02 17.86
C SER A 375 -1.11 22.51 17.91
N PHE A 376 -2.41 22.79 17.94
CA PHE A 376 -2.97 24.14 18.08
C PHE A 376 -2.44 24.89 19.33
N ASP A 377 -2.15 24.17 20.42
CA ASP A 377 -1.75 24.72 21.71
C ASP A 377 -0.24 24.98 21.84
N GLU A 378 0.58 24.55 20.88
CA GLU A 378 2.01 24.79 20.90
C GLU A 378 2.32 26.18 20.34
N GLU A 379 3.08 27.00 21.13
CA GLU A 379 3.64 28.25 20.64
C GLU A 379 4.67 27.98 19.55
N THR A 380 4.25 28.10 18.31
CA THR A 380 5.18 28.02 17.18
C THR A 380 5.94 29.34 17.06
N SER A 381 7.25 29.27 17.10
CA SER A 381 8.17 30.43 16.96
C SER A 381 8.33 30.91 15.50
N TYR A 382 7.42 30.53 14.60
CA TYR A 382 7.47 30.97 13.21
C TYR A 382 6.91 32.37 13.05
N ASN A 383 7.61 33.22 12.30
CA ASN A 383 7.09 34.49 11.80
C ASN A 383 5.98 34.24 10.79
N LEU A 384 4.76 34.04 11.27
CA LEU A 384 3.59 33.81 10.42
C LEU A 384 3.07 35.17 9.91
N PRO A 385 2.70 35.28 8.61
CA PRO A 385 2.15 36.51 8.06
C PRO A 385 0.78 36.83 8.68
N GLU A 386 0.60 38.07 9.17
CA GLU A 386 -0.71 38.52 9.71
C GLU A 386 -1.84 38.42 8.69
N ASN A 387 -1.52 38.65 7.43
CA ASN A 387 -2.44 38.60 6.30
C ASN A 387 -2.36 37.28 5.52
N GLY A 388 -2.17 36.16 6.22
CA GLY A 388 -2.07 34.84 5.63
C GLY A 388 -3.42 34.27 5.19
N ASP A 389 -3.36 33.08 4.66
CA ASP A 389 -4.50 32.20 4.38
C ASP A 389 -4.40 31.00 5.33
N TYR A 390 -5.32 30.92 6.27
CA TYR A 390 -5.33 29.89 7.31
C TYR A 390 -6.64 29.12 7.30
N ARG A 391 -6.55 27.86 7.64
CA ARG A 391 -7.72 27.00 7.71
C ARG A 391 -7.77 26.30 9.07
N VAL A 392 -8.83 26.54 9.83
CA VAL A 392 -9.11 25.70 10.99
C VAL A 392 -9.65 24.36 10.49
N ARG A 393 -9.02 23.28 10.88
CA ARG A 393 -9.45 21.90 10.64
C ARG A 393 -9.71 21.25 11.98
N THR A 394 -10.87 20.64 12.14
CA THR A 394 -11.19 19.84 13.32
C THR A 394 -11.47 18.41 12.92
N SER A 395 -11.02 17.47 13.73
CA SER A 395 -11.33 16.05 13.55
C SER A 395 -11.55 15.37 14.90
N GLY A 396 -12.40 14.35 14.93
CA GLY A 396 -12.65 13.57 16.13
C GLY A 396 -13.28 12.23 15.80
N ILE A 397 -12.92 11.20 16.57
CA ILE A 397 -13.48 9.85 16.44
C ILE A 397 -14.55 9.67 17.52
N TYR A 398 -15.73 9.21 17.09
CA TYR A 398 -16.91 9.03 17.92
C TYR A 398 -17.50 7.62 17.72
N PRO A 399 -18.10 7.02 18.77
CA PRO A 399 -18.72 5.70 18.65
C PRO A 399 -19.89 5.65 17.64
N LEU A 400 -20.64 6.76 17.50
CA LEU A 400 -21.86 6.80 16.70
C LEU A 400 -21.74 7.83 15.57
N LYS A 401 -22.22 7.46 14.38
CA LYS A 401 -22.15 8.31 13.17
C LYS A 401 -22.78 9.70 13.39
N HIS A 402 -23.88 9.81 14.11
CA HIS A 402 -24.54 11.10 14.34
C HIS A 402 -23.71 12.02 15.24
N GLN A 403 -22.89 11.48 16.17
CA GLN A 403 -21.98 12.28 16.99
C GLN A 403 -20.83 12.87 16.15
N ALA A 404 -20.27 12.07 15.24
CA ALA A 404 -19.30 12.55 14.27
C ALA A 404 -19.91 13.62 13.35
N GLN A 405 -21.18 13.45 12.94
CA GLN A 405 -21.90 14.44 12.15
C GLN A 405 -22.10 15.75 12.93
N GLN A 406 -22.39 15.69 14.24
CA GLN A 406 -22.54 16.89 15.08
C GLN A 406 -21.24 17.73 15.08
N LEU A 407 -20.05 17.11 15.11
CA LEU A 407 -18.80 17.88 14.96
C LEU A 407 -18.77 18.64 13.64
N VAL A 408 -19.13 17.98 12.54
CA VAL A 408 -19.18 18.60 11.20
C VAL A 408 -20.17 19.77 11.19
N ASP A 409 -21.36 19.58 11.77
CA ASP A 409 -22.41 20.61 11.80
C ASP A 409 -21.99 21.83 12.66
N GLU A 410 -21.28 21.63 13.77
CA GLU A 410 -20.73 22.73 14.58
C GLU A 410 -19.71 23.56 13.79
N VAL A 411 -18.85 22.92 12.98
CA VAL A 411 -17.92 23.68 12.10
C VAL A 411 -18.68 24.45 11.04
N MET A 412 -19.72 23.86 10.43
CA MET A 412 -20.55 24.57 9.45
C MET A 412 -21.28 25.75 10.09
N SER A 413 -21.65 25.67 11.37
CA SER A 413 -22.31 26.77 12.11
C SER A 413 -21.43 28.02 12.21
N LEU A 414 -20.11 27.92 12.07
CA LEU A 414 -19.17 29.04 12.08
C LEU A 414 -19.45 30.09 11.00
N TYR A 415 -20.20 29.76 9.95
CA TYR A 415 -20.65 30.76 8.96
C TYR A 415 -21.45 31.91 9.59
N CYS A 416 -22.20 31.64 10.67
CA CYS A 416 -23.02 32.62 11.37
C CYS A 416 -22.64 32.79 12.84
N CYS A 417 -22.09 31.73 13.47
CA CYS A 417 -21.82 31.70 14.92
C CYS A 417 -20.32 31.79 15.23
N GLY A 418 -19.47 31.97 14.22
CA GLY A 418 -18.01 32.04 14.34
C GLY A 418 -17.44 33.45 14.14
N PRO A 419 -16.11 33.56 14.07
CA PRO A 419 -15.42 34.79 13.70
C PRO A 419 -15.82 35.28 12.31
N SER A 420 -15.68 36.60 12.09
CA SER A 420 -16.05 37.22 10.82
C SER A 420 -15.31 36.67 9.62
N ALA A 421 -15.98 36.61 8.46
CA ALA A 421 -15.44 36.25 7.16
C ALA A 421 -14.85 34.82 7.08
N GLY A 422 -15.46 33.88 7.78
CA GLY A 422 -15.24 32.45 7.53
C GLY A 422 -15.80 32.04 6.18
N GLY A 423 -15.10 31.18 5.44
CA GLY A 423 -15.52 30.74 4.11
C GLY A 423 -14.96 29.37 3.74
N GLY A 424 -15.48 28.76 2.66
CA GLY A 424 -14.98 27.48 2.14
C GLY A 424 -15.19 26.30 3.08
N GLY A 425 -16.23 26.36 3.93
CA GLY A 425 -16.55 25.29 4.87
C GLY A 425 -16.86 23.98 4.16
N ARG A 426 -16.26 22.88 4.63
CA ARG A 426 -16.51 21.52 4.15
C ARG A 426 -16.29 20.51 5.26
N GLY A 427 -16.95 19.37 5.16
CA GLY A 427 -16.76 18.29 6.14
C GLY A 427 -17.44 17.01 5.69
N TYR A 428 -17.01 15.92 6.31
CA TYR A 428 -17.51 14.58 6.02
C TYR A 428 -17.35 13.67 7.23
N VAL A 429 -18.11 12.58 7.19
CA VAL A 429 -18.04 11.53 8.21
C VAL A 429 -17.62 10.23 7.54
N THR A 430 -16.58 9.60 8.07
CA THR A 430 -16.06 8.32 7.58
C THR A 430 -16.07 7.26 8.67
N PRO A 431 -16.47 6.00 8.36
CA PRO A 431 -16.26 4.90 9.29
C PRO A 431 -14.78 4.69 9.53
N GLN A 432 -14.41 4.34 10.75
CA GLN A 432 -13.03 4.11 11.15
C GLN A 432 -12.80 2.65 11.53
N SER A 433 -11.61 2.17 11.22
CA SER A 433 -11.10 0.90 11.70
C SER A 433 -9.77 1.13 12.40
N SER A 434 -9.59 0.51 13.56
CA SER A 434 -8.28 0.38 14.19
C SER A 434 -7.61 -0.91 13.72
N THR A 435 -6.29 -0.86 13.61
CA THR A 435 -5.49 -2.02 13.22
C THR A 435 -4.42 -2.31 14.27
N ALA A 436 -4.12 -3.59 14.46
CA ALA A 436 -2.98 -4.04 15.24
C ALA A 436 -2.35 -5.26 14.58
N SER A 437 -1.11 -5.55 14.94
CA SER A 437 -0.38 -6.70 14.42
C SER A 437 -0.23 -7.78 15.49
N ILE A 438 -0.43 -9.03 15.11
CA ILE A 438 -0.14 -10.21 15.94
C ILE A 438 0.82 -11.15 15.21
N LEU A 439 1.42 -12.06 15.98
CA LEU A 439 2.28 -13.11 15.44
C LEU A 439 1.59 -14.47 15.56
N VAL A 440 1.37 -15.15 14.44
CA VAL A 440 0.69 -16.46 14.34
C VAL A 440 1.71 -17.55 13.96
N ASP A 441 1.57 -18.72 14.55
CA ASP A 441 2.44 -19.86 14.24
C ASP A 441 2.17 -20.39 12.82
N ARG A 442 3.23 -20.72 12.10
CA ARG A 442 3.15 -21.23 10.72
C ARG A 442 2.35 -22.52 10.59
N ASP A 443 2.40 -23.38 11.61
CA ASP A 443 1.69 -24.65 11.62
C ASP A 443 0.16 -24.48 11.66
N ILE A 444 -0.33 -23.33 12.11
CA ILE A 444 -1.74 -22.95 12.04
C ILE A 444 -2.10 -22.48 10.63
N VAL A 445 -1.22 -21.69 9.99
CA VAL A 445 -1.49 -21.03 8.72
C VAL A 445 -1.27 -21.94 7.51
N ASN A 446 -0.10 -22.60 7.44
CA ASN A 446 0.33 -23.33 6.25
C ASN A 446 -0.67 -24.39 5.73
N PRO A 447 -1.38 -25.16 6.59
CA PRO A 447 -2.35 -26.15 6.12
C PRO A 447 -3.59 -25.54 5.44
N ASN A 448 -3.83 -24.24 5.65
CA ASN A 448 -4.99 -23.52 5.12
C ASN A 448 -4.70 -22.76 3.82
N VAL A 449 -3.42 -22.57 3.48
CA VAL A 449 -3.03 -21.90 2.22
C VAL A 449 -3.26 -22.84 1.04
N ARG A 450 -4.00 -22.37 0.04
CA ARG A 450 -4.40 -23.17 -1.13
C ARG A 450 -4.36 -22.34 -2.40
N VAL A 451 -4.04 -23.02 -3.51
CA VAL A 451 -4.10 -22.45 -4.86
C VAL A 451 -5.27 -23.06 -5.61
N LYS A 452 -6.27 -22.24 -5.90
CA LYS A 452 -7.38 -22.55 -6.82
C LYS A 452 -7.05 -22.07 -8.23
N VAL A 453 -7.63 -22.68 -9.25
CA VAL A 453 -7.48 -22.25 -10.65
C VAL A 453 -8.88 -22.06 -11.23
N LEU A 454 -9.10 -20.93 -11.85
CA LEU A 454 -10.32 -20.53 -12.56
C LEU A 454 -10.02 -20.35 -14.04
#